data_33843d13cda5b0a7c411d63b8a6398c4
#
_entry.id   33843d13cda5b0a7c411d63b8a6398c4
#
_cell.length_a   1.000
_cell.length_b   1.000
_cell.length_c   1.000
_cell.angle_alpha   90.00
_cell.angle_beta   90.00
_cell.angle_gamma   90.00
#
_symmetry.space_group_name_H-M   'P 1'
#
loop_
_entity.id
_entity.type
_entity.pdbx_description
1 polymer ?
#
loop_
_entity_poly.entity_id
_entity_poly.type
_entity_poly.pdbx_seq_one_letter_code
_entity_poly.pdbx_strand_id
1 'polypeptide(L)'
;YTIVVYSQDEAAAGTTRSLTGIYSPGTYFSNDETKITNNTLCIWFYKNRNKLIVGLSTIDIFTGKSYIFEYETLFSEQYTNFDELERCISVYNPSEVILIYNIDEEVISNVVQYLSLDNKLLHKYNTQTIIDDKKKMINNCENQTYQKQILQKYFNKDYENNEYYLEYEIATKSLCFLLEFIFTHNPYLVSKITEPIFHNCYDKLVLANHSLMQLNMLSNSDNQKKIN
;
A
#
# COMPACT_ATOMS: atom_id res chain seq x y z
N TYR A 1 -6.93 14.29 -1.57
CA TYR A 1 -6.50 14.94 -2.81
C TYR A 1 -4.98 14.89 -2.91
N THR A 2 -4.44 14.66 -4.12
CA THR A 2 -3.02 14.82 -4.44
C THR A 2 -2.78 16.20 -5.02
N ILE A 3 -1.77 16.92 -4.52
CA ILE A 3 -1.39 18.26 -5.00
C ILE A 3 -0.07 18.15 -5.73
N VAL A 4 -0.05 18.61 -6.99
CA VAL A 4 1.17 18.65 -7.83
C VAL A 4 1.60 20.09 -7.95
N VAL A 5 2.82 20.42 -7.55
CA VAL A 5 3.37 21.76 -7.54
C VAL A 5 4.42 21.91 -8.64
N TYR A 6 4.25 22.93 -9.49
CA TYR A 6 5.21 23.32 -10.50
C TYR A 6 5.77 24.70 -10.17
N SER A 7 7.07 24.87 -10.30
CA SER A 7 7.74 26.19 -10.26
C SER A 7 8.15 26.62 -11.65
N GLN A 8 8.22 27.93 -11.86
CA GLN A 8 8.75 28.54 -13.06
C GLN A 8 10.16 29.04 -12.78
N ASP A 9 11.13 28.66 -13.60
CA ASP A 9 12.49 29.18 -13.50
C ASP A 9 12.51 30.67 -13.89
N GLU A 10 12.88 31.53 -12.95
CA GLU A 10 12.97 32.99 -13.15
C GLU A 10 14.05 33.39 -14.17
N ALA A 11 15.04 32.50 -14.43
CA ALA A 11 16.17 32.78 -15.32
C ALA A 11 15.92 32.43 -16.79
N ALA A 12 14.82 31.71 -17.11
CA ALA A 12 14.54 31.33 -18.50
C ALA A 12 13.57 32.32 -19.15
N ALA A 13 13.96 32.95 -20.24
CA ALA A 13 13.10 33.79 -21.06
C ALA A 13 11.96 33.02 -21.78
N GLY A 14 11.65 31.83 -21.34
CA GLY A 14 10.60 30.93 -21.82
C GLY A 14 9.79 30.32 -20.68
N THR A 15 8.54 29.98 -20.99
CA THR A 15 7.52 29.47 -20.06
C THR A 15 7.70 28.00 -19.64
N THR A 16 8.93 27.55 -19.41
CA THR A 16 9.17 26.18 -18.90
C THR A 16 8.87 26.07 -17.41
N ARG A 17 7.97 25.18 -17.07
CA ARG A 17 7.63 24.83 -15.68
C ARG A 17 8.27 23.49 -15.33
N SER A 18 8.97 23.45 -14.20
CA SER A 18 9.53 22.21 -13.65
C SER A 18 8.69 21.70 -12.50
N LEU A 19 8.55 20.39 -12.38
CA LEU A 19 7.88 19.76 -11.26
C LEU A 19 8.69 19.97 -9.99
N THR A 20 8.09 20.61 -8.98
CA THR A 20 8.76 20.92 -7.71
C THR A 20 8.42 19.89 -6.62
N GLY A 21 7.20 19.36 -6.63
CA GLY A 21 6.81 18.35 -5.65
C GLY A 21 5.42 17.80 -5.89
N ILE A 22 5.22 16.60 -5.39
CA ILE A 22 3.93 15.92 -5.35
C ILE A 22 3.60 15.65 -3.89
N TYR A 23 2.45 16.11 -3.43
CA TYR A 23 1.98 15.95 -2.05
C TYR A 23 0.67 15.15 -2.06
N SER A 24 0.69 13.97 -1.45
CA SER A 24 -0.50 13.13 -1.24
C SER A 24 -0.66 12.83 0.26
N PRO A 25 -1.82 12.39 0.72
CA PRO A 25 -2.05 12.09 2.14
C PRO A 25 -1.05 11.11 2.74
N GLY A 26 -0.64 10.09 1.97
CA GLY A 26 0.30 9.06 2.41
C GLY A 26 1.76 9.46 2.32
N THR A 27 2.10 10.53 1.59
CA THR A 27 3.50 10.98 1.40
C THR A 27 3.74 12.39 1.96
N TYR A 28 2.70 13.02 2.52
CA TYR A 28 2.81 14.33 3.13
C TYR A 28 3.32 14.24 4.56
N PHE A 29 4.48 14.83 4.83
CA PHE A 29 5.02 14.96 6.16
C PHE A 29 4.45 16.24 6.80
N SER A 30 3.42 16.07 7.65
CA SER A 30 2.86 17.21 8.40
C SER A 30 3.63 17.44 9.69
N ASN A 31 3.80 18.71 10.06
CA ASN A 31 4.30 19.09 11.39
C ASN A 31 3.20 19.04 12.46
N ASP A 32 2.10 18.32 12.19
CA ASP A 32 1.01 18.18 13.14
C ASP A 32 1.41 17.17 14.23
N GLU A 33 1.71 17.69 15.42
CA GLU A 33 2.16 16.91 16.58
C GLU A 33 1.12 15.88 17.06
N THR A 34 -0.12 15.93 16.56
CA THR A 34 -1.18 14.99 16.92
C THR A 34 -1.09 13.67 16.15
N LYS A 35 -0.40 13.63 15.01
CA LYS A 35 -0.24 12.41 14.19
C LYS A 35 1.09 11.74 14.49
N ILE A 36 1.03 10.56 15.07
CA ILE A 36 2.22 9.76 15.44
C ILE A 36 2.64 8.85 14.27
N THR A 37 1.72 8.47 13.39
CA THR A 37 1.96 7.56 12.26
C THR A 37 1.27 8.06 11.00
N ASN A 38 1.86 7.78 9.84
CA ASN A 38 1.22 8.01 8.53
C ASN A 38 1.59 6.88 7.58
N ASN A 39 0.71 5.88 7.49
CA ASN A 39 0.93 4.69 6.71
C ASN A 39 0.44 4.86 5.27
N THR A 40 1.26 4.46 4.32
CA THR A 40 0.90 4.21 2.93
C THR A 40 0.94 2.71 2.70
N LEU A 41 -0.12 2.18 2.09
CA LEU A 41 -0.32 0.76 1.89
C LEU A 41 -0.37 0.44 0.40
N CYS A 42 0.35 -0.59 -0.03
CA CYS A 42 0.22 -1.18 -1.36
C CYS A 42 -0.24 -2.62 -1.23
N ILE A 43 -1.29 -2.97 -1.95
CA ILE A 43 -1.89 -4.30 -2.01
C ILE A 43 -1.80 -4.79 -3.44
N TRP A 44 -1.19 -5.95 -3.63
CA TRP A 44 -1.07 -6.60 -4.93
C TRP A 44 -1.88 -7.89 -4.94
N PHE A 45 -2.96 -7.93 -5.73
CA PHE A 45 -3.77 -9.10 -5.95
C PHE A 45 -3.28 -9.83 -7.19
N TYR A 46 -2.87 -11.07 -7.02
CA TYR A 46 -2.44 -11.93 -8.11
C TYR A 46 -3.29 -13.20 -8.16
N LYS A 47 -4.15 -13.27 -9.17
CA LYS A 47 -4.98 -14.44 -9.44
C LYS A 47 -4.26 -15.36 -10.42
N ASN A 48 -4.12 -16.61 -10.03
CA ASN A 48 -3.64 -17.67 -10.86
C ASN A 48 -4.62 -18.85 -10.80
N ARG A 49 -5.41 -19.05 -11.86
CA ARG A 49 -6.51 -20.03 -11.91
C ARG A 49 -7.48 -19.84 -10.73
N ASN A 50 -7.51 -20.83 -9.82
CA ASN A 50 -8.42 -20.83 -8.66
C ASN A 50 -7.75 -20.33 -7.37
N LYS A 51 -6.52 -19.85 -7.45
CA LYS A 51 -5.78 -19.30 -6.31
C LYS A 51 -5.70 -17.79 -6.42
N LEU A 52 -5.85 -17.14 -5.30
CA LEU A 52 -5.58 -15.73 -5.13
C LEU A 52 -4.43 -15.57 -4.13
N ILE A 53 -3.35 -14.95 -4.57
CA ILE A 53 -2.24 -14.55 -3.71
C ILE A 53 -2.38 -13.06 -3.49
N VAL A 54 -2.34 -12.65 -2.23
CA VAL A 54 -2.43 -11.24 -1.83
C VAL A 54 -1.14 -10.86 -1.14
N GLY A 55 -0.33 -10.05 -1.81
CA GLY A 55 0.87 -9.46 -1.26
C GLY A 55 0.61 -8.03 -0.80
N LEU A 56 1.07 -7.71 0.37
CA LEU A 56 0.85 -6.43 1.02
C LEU A 56 2.15 -5.85 1.52
N SER A 57 2.35 -4.57 1.29
CA SER A 57 3.42 -3.78 1.90
C SER A 57 2.87 -2.50 2.50
N THR A 58 3.36 -2.12 3.66
CA THR A 58 3.03 -0.84 4.29
C THR A 58 4.29 -0.13 4.76
N ILE A 59 4.29 1.19 4.64
CA ILE A 59 5.38 2.05 5.06
C ILE A 59 4.79 3.22 5.87
N ASP A 60 5.27 3.38 7.08
CA ASP A 60 5.02 4.57 7.89
C ASP A 60 6.08 5.63 7.58
N ILE A 61 5.69 6.68 6.89
CA ILE A 61 6.62 7.73 6.46
C ILE A 61 7.18 8.57 7.61
N PHE A 62 6.55 8.55 8.81
CA PHE A 62 7.04 9.31 9.97
C PHE A 62 8.16 8.58 10.68
N THR A 63 8.00 7.27 10.88
CA THR A 63 8.97 6.44 11.59
C THR A 63 9.96 5.73 10.66
N GLY A 64 9.65 5.63 9.37
CA GLY A 64 10.40 4.86 8.39
C GLY A 64 10.20 3.34 8.52
N LYS A 65 9.34 2.87 9.41
CA LYS A 65 9.07 1.45 9.57
C LYS A 65 8.30 0.90 8.39
N SER A 66 8.72 -0.26 7.91
CA SER A 66 8.04 -0.96 6.82
C SER A 66 7.72 -2.41 7.20
N TYR A 67 6.62 -2.90 6.65
CA TYR A 67 6.16 -4.27 6.88
C TYR A 67 5.69 -4.86 5.56
N ILE A 68 5.94 -6.17 5.39
CA ILE A 68 5.39 -6.95 4.29
C ILE A 68 4.70 -8.19 4.81
N PHE A 69 3.66 -8.58 4.10
CA PHE A 69 2.83 -9.73 4.41
C PHE A 69 2.27 -10.33 3.12
N GLU A 70 2.17 -11.65 3.07
CA GLU A 70 1.57 -12.36 1.96
C GLU A 70 0.74 -13.52 2.48
N TYR A 71 -0.39 -13.76 1.83
CA TYR A 71 -1.19 -14.94 2.07
C TYR A 71 -1.80 -15.46 0.77
N GLU A 72 -2.08 -16.75 0.75
CA GLU A 72 -2.75 -17.43 -0.35
C GLU A 72 -4.11 -17.92 0.09
N THR A 73 -5.12 -17.76 -0.77
CA THR A 73 -6.46 -18.27 -0.56
C THR A 73 -7.05 -18.81 -1.86
N LEU A 74 -8.11 -19.59 -1.76
CA LEU A 74 -8.88 -19.98 -2.95
C LEU A 74 -9.66 -18.76 -3.45
N PHE A 75 -9.59 -18.52 -4.76
CA PHE A 75 -10.39 -17.47 -5.36
C PHE A 75 -11.87 -17.89 -5.38
N SER A 76 -12.65 -17.34 -4.48
CA SER A 76 -14.08 -17.53 -4.39
C SER A 76 -14.76 -16.19 -4.12
N GLU A 77 -16.05 -16.10 -4.36
CA GLU A 77 -16.85 -14.89 -4.08
C GLU A 77 -17.09 -14.65 -2.58
N GLN A 78 -16.49 -15.46 -1.71
CA GLN A 78 -16.65 -15.31 -0.26
C GLN A 78 -15.72 -14.22 0.26
N TYR A 79 -16.29 -13.22 0.91
CA TYR A 79 -15.54 -12.08 1.49
C TYR A 79 -14.60 -12.48 2.62
N THR A 80 -14.83 -13.63 3.29
CA THR A 80 -13.93 -14.17 4.33
C THR A 80 -12.50 -14.37 3.85
N ASN A 81 -12.28 -14.47 2.54
CA ASN A 81 -10.94 -14.51 1.94
C ASN A 81 -10.14 -13.22 2.14
N PHE A 82 -10.80 -12.14 2.54
CA PHE A 82 -10.19 -10.82 2.74
C PHE A 82 -10.13 -10.40 4.21
N ASP A 83 -10.49 -11.29 5.17
CA ASP A 83 -10.46 -10.99 6.60
C ASP A 83 -9.04 -10.65 7.08
N GLU A 84 -8.02 -11.35 6.55
CA GLU A 84 -6.61 -11.06 6.85
C GLU A 84 -6.21 -9.66 6.39
N LEU A 85 -6.72 -9.26 5.24
CA LEU A 85 -6.48 -7.94 4.66
C LEU A 85 -7.20 -6.84 5.46
N GLU A 86 -8.47 -7.08 5.84
CA GLU A 86 -9.22 -6.17 6.72
C GLU A 86 -8.49 -5.94 8.04
N ARG A 87 -7.96 -7.00 8.63
CA ARG A 87 -7.17 -6.93 9.85
C ARG A 87 -5.93 -6.05 9.68
N CYS A 88 -5.16 -6.26 8.61
CA CYS A 88 -3.99 -5.44 8.32
C CYS A 88 -4.36 -3.96 8.14
N ILE A 89 -5.44 -3.67 7.41
CA ILE A 89 -5.92 -2.31 7.21
C ILE A 89 -6.35 -1.67 8.54
N SER A 90 -7.01 -2.41 9.39
CA SER A 90 -7.42 -1.94 10.73
C SER A 90 -6.23 -1.61 11.62
N VAL A 91 -5.18 -2.44 11.60
CA VAL A 91 -3.97 -2.26 12.42
C VAL A 91 -3.17 -1.04 11.94
N TYR A 92 -2.92 -0.95 10.64
CA TYR A 92 -2.06 0.10 10.09
C TYR A 92 -2.79 1.40 9.79
N ASN A 93 -4.11 1.37 9.65
CA ASN A 93 -4.98 2.50 9.34
C ASN A 93 -4.38 3.46 8.30
N PRO A 94 -4.13 3.00 7.06
CA PRO A 94 -3.43 3.77 6.06
C PRO A 94 -4.21 5.02 5.66
N SER A 95 -3.50 6.11 5.37
CA SER A 95 -4.08 7.34 4.82
C SER A 95 -4.19 7.31 3.29
N GLU A 96 -3.39 6.44 2.65
CA GLU A 96 -3.35 6.25 1.20
C GLU A 96 -3.15 4.77 0.88
N VAL A 97 -3.92 4.27 -0.08
CA VAL A 97 -3.93 2.86 -0.47
C VAL A 97 -3.75 2.73 -1.97
N ILE A 98 -2.85 1.83 -2.37
CA ILE A 98 -2.60 1.48 -3.76
C ILE A 98 -3.06 0.04 -3.97
N LEU A 99 -3.93 -0.20 -4.95
CA LEU A 99 -4.39 -1.51 -5.36
C LEU A 99 -3.84 -1.84 -6.75
N ILE A 100 -3.08 -2.93 -6.86
CA ILE A 100 -2.60 -3.48 -8.12
C ILE A 100 -3.25 -4.86 -8.27
N TYR A 101 -3.87 -5.15 -9.40
CA TYR A 101 -4.65 -6.37 -9.54
C TYR A 101 -4.78 -6.86 -10.98
N ASN A 102 -4.96 -8.18 -11.13
CA ASN A 102 -5.29 -8.87 -12.38
C ASN A 102 -6.63 -9.62 -12.32
N ILE A 103 -7.55 -9.11 -11.51
CA ILE A 103 -8.91 -9.65 -11.30
C ILE A 103 -9.96 -8.67 -11.82
N ASP A 104 -11.20 -9.12 -11.91
CA ASP A 104 -12.29 -8.34 -12.46
C ASP A 104 -12.58 -7.08 -11.62
N GLU A 105 -12.92 -5.99 -12.28
CA GLU A 105 -13.17 -4.68 -11.66
C GLU A 105 -14.35 -4.72 -10.67
N GLU A 106 -15.37 -5.53 -10.97
CA GLU A 106 -16.50 -5.74 -10.08
C GLU A 106 -16.08 -6.37 -8.76
N VAL A 107 -15.22 -7.40 -8.81
CA VAL A 107 -14.67 -8.05 -7.61
C VAL A 107 -13.88 -7.05 -6.78
N ILE A 108 -13.01 -6.25 -7.41
CA ILE A 108 -12.24 -5.22 -6.71
C ILE A 108 -13.14 -4.17 -6.07
N SER A 109 -14.21 -3.77 -6.74
CA SER A 109 -15.16 -2.79 -6.18
C SER A 109 -15.84 -3.34 -4.93
N ASN A 110 -16.24 -4.60 -4.95
CA ASN A 110 -16.80 -5.28 -3.78
C ASN A 110 -15.78 -5.42 -2.63
N VAL A 111 -14.52 -5.73 -2.95
CA VAL A 111 -13.43 -5.79 -1.96
C VAL A 111 -13.19 -4.43 -1.33
N VAL A 112 -13.16 -3.36 -2.12
CA VAL A 112 -13.01 -1.97 -1.62
C VAL A 112 -14.11 -1.60 -0.66
N GLN A 113 -15.36 -1.94 -0.98
CA GLN A 113 -16.51 -1.72 -0.11
C GLN A 113 -16.41 -2.54 1.18
N TYR A 114 -16.07 -3.84 1.07
CA TYR A 114 -15.90 -4.71 2.22
C TYR A 114 -14.84 -4.20 3.19
N LEU A 115 -13.70 -3.73 2.66
CA LEU A 115 -12.58 -3.19 3.43
C LEU A 115 -12.79 -1.74 3.88
N SER A 116 -13.94 -1.12 3.58
CA SER A 116 -14.27 0.28 3.92
C SER A 116 -13.21 1.29 3.46
N LEU A 117 -12.66 1.08 2.26
CA LEU A 117 -11.61 1.92 1.70
C LEU A 117 -12.14 3.16 0.95
N ASP A 118 -13.45 3.31 0.80
CA ASP A 118 -14.08 4.42 0.06
C ASP A 118 -13.73 5.80 0.63
N ASN A 119 -13.41 5.88 1.92
CA ASN A 119 -13.02 7.11 2.61
C ASN A 119 -11.52 7.42 2.56
N LYS A 120 -10.71 6.56 1.90
CA LYS A 120 -9.27 6.72 1.78
C LYS A 120 -8.90 7.26 0.39
N LEU A 121 -7.71 7.84 0.27
CA LEU A 121 -7.18 8.10 -1.07
C LEU A 121 -6.75 6.76 -1.68
N LEU A 122 -7.42 6.38 -2.76
CA LEU A 122 -7.30 5.08 -3.38
C LEU A 122 -6.78 5.21 -4.82
N HIS A 123 -5.68 4.49 -5.11
CA HIS A 123 -5.15 4.32 -6.46
C HIS A 123 -5.44 2.89 -6.93
N LYS A 124 -6.06 2.75 -8.10
CA LYS A 124 -6.41 1.44 -8.68
C LYS A 124 -5.67 1.24 -9.99
N TYR A 125 -4.91 0.14 -10.08
CA TYR A 125 -4.15 -0.23 -11.26
C TYR A 125 -4.47 -1.66 -11.69
N ASN A 126 -5.29 -1.79 -12.74
CA ASN A 126 -5.54 -3.08 -13.36
C ASN A 126 -4.39 -3.40 -14.32
N THR A 127 -3.64 -4.46 -14.04
CA THR A 127 -2.44 -4.83 -14.82
C THR A 127 -2.75 -5.21 -16.26
N GLN A 128 -4.00 -5.59 -16.56
CA GLN A 128 -4.44 -5.99 -17.90
C GLN A 128 -4.84 -4.78 -18.78
N THR A 129 -5.38 -3.72 -18.18
CA THR A 129 -5.97 -2.60 -18.91
C THR A 129 -5.18 -1.30 -18.82
N ILE A 130 -4.26 -1.19 -17.87
CA ILE A 130 -3.45 0.02 -17.65
C ILE A 130 -2.57 0.34 -18.86
N ILE A 131 -2.53 1.62 -19.28
CA ILE A 131 -1.78 2.09 -20.48
C ILE A 131 -0.75 3.16 -20.12
N ASP A 132 -0.84 3.77 -18.94
CA ASP A 132 -0.04 4.90 -18.50
C ASP A 132 1.40 4.53 -18.04
N ASP A 133 2.16 5.54 -17.58
CA ASP A 133 3.53 5.37 -17.07
C ASP A 133 3.62 4.39 -15.89
N LYS A 134 2.54 4.19 -15.15
CA LYS A 134 2.47 3.22 -14.06
C LYS A 134 2.56 1.78 -14.54
N LYS A 135 2.14 1.49 -15.78
CA LYS A 135 2.33 0.16 -16.41
C LYS A 135 3.80 -0.23 -16.46
N LYS A 136 4.66 0.71 -16.87
CA LYS A 136 6.11 0.47 -16.92
C LYS A 136 6.67 0.14 -15.53
N MET A 137 6.23 0.88 -14.52
CA MET A 137 6.65 0.67 -13.14
C MET A 137 6.17 -0.68 -12.60
N ILE A 138 4.92 -1.07 -12.87
CA ILE A 138 4.35 -2.37 -12.50
C ILE A 138 5.16 -3.50 -13.17
N ASN A 139 5.37 -3.43 -14.49
CA ASN A 139 6.13 -4.43 -15.23
C ASN A 139 7.59 -4.56 -14.72
N ASN A 140 8.21 -3.44 -14.35
CA ASN A 140 9.53 -3.46 -13.75
C ASN A 140 9.53 -4.22 -12.42
N CYS A 141 8.51 -4.01 -11.58
CA CYS A 141 8.40 -4.70 -10.29
C CYS A 141 8.16 -6.21 -10.43
N GLU A 142 7.68 -6.70 -11.58
CA GLU A 142 7.58 -8.12 -11.88
C GLU A 142 8.93 -8.78 -12.20
N ASN A 143 9.95 -7.98 -12.53
CA ASN A 143 11.27 -8.46 -12.88
C ASN A 143 12.16 -8.61 -11.63
N GLN A 144 12.60 -9.83 -11.33
CA GLN A 144 13.48 -10.14 -10.20
C GLN A 144 14.78 -9.33 -10.19
N THR A 145 15.38 -9.08 -11.36
CA THR A 145 16.61 -8.26 -11.45
C THR A 145 16.35 -6.83 -10.99
N TYR A 146 15.19 -6.28 -11.34
CA TYR A 146 14.79 -4.94 -10.89
C TYR A 146 14.52 -4.92 -9.39
N GLN A 147 13.83 -5.94 -8.85
CA GLN A 147 13.59 -6.06 -7.41
C GLN A 147 14.91 -6.08 -6.64
N LYS A 148 15.90 -6.88 -7.09
CA LYS A 148 17.26 -6.89 -6.52
C LYS A 148 17.88 -5.49 -6.49
N GLN A 149 17.82 -4.78 -7.62
CA GLN A 149 18.38 -3.42 -7.72
C GLN A 149 17.70 -2.45 -6.77
N ILE A 150 16.38 -2.49 -6.65
CA ILE A 150 15.60 -1.65 -5.74
C ILE A 150 15.94 -1.95 -4.28
N LEU A 151 15.93 -3.22 -3.89
CA LEU A 151 16.23 -3.61 -2.50
C LEU A 151 17.68 -3.30 -2.12
N GLN A 152 18.62 -3.51 -3.04
CA GLN A 152 20.02 -3.13 -2.81
C GLN A 152 20.18 -1.62 -2.72
N LYS A 153 19.50 -0.84 -3.57
CA LYS A 153 19.55 0.62 -3.57
C LYS A 153 19.07 1.22 -2.25
N TYR A 154 17.99 0.70 -1.67
CA TYR A 154 17.36 1.31 -0.51
C TYR A 154 17.78 0.69 0.83
N PHE A 155 18.06 -0.61 0.85
CA PHE A 155 18.39 -1.32 2.09
C PHE A 155 19.86 -1.79 2.16
N ASN A 156 20.62 -1.60 1.09
CA ASN A 156 22.04 -1.99 0.99
C ASN A 156 22.29 -3.47 1.35
N LYS A 157 21.35 -4.35 1.02
CA LYS A 157 21.41 -5.78 1.30
C LYS A 157 21.34 -6.61 0.03
N ASP A 158 22.04 -7.76 0.08
CA ASP A 158 21.98 -8.76 -0.98
C ASP A 158 20.62 -9.48 -0.93
N TYR A 159 19.85 -9.29 -1.96
CA TYR A 159 18.57 -9.98 -2.16
C TYR A 159 18.72 -11.53 -2.10
N GLU A 160 19.86 -12.06 -2.56
CA GLU A 160 20.11 -13.51 -2.62
C GLU A 160 20.30 -14.15 -1.25
N ASN A 161 20.69 -13.37 -0.26
CA ASN A 161 20.90 -13.85 1.10
C ASN A 161 19.63 -13.77 1.97
N ASN A 162 18.54 -13.25 1.44
CA ASN A 162 17.28 -13.15 2.17
C ASN A 162 16.20 -13.98 1.47
N GLU A 163 16.05 -15.23 1.90
CA GLU A 163 15.09 -16.19 1.35
C GLU A 163 13.64 -15.68 1.38
N TYR A 164 13.31 -14.84 2.34
CA TYR A 164 11.95 -14.29 2.50
C TYR A 164 11.47 -13.48 1.29
N TYR A 165 12.35 -12.72 0.62
CA TYR A 165 11.96 -11.98 -0.59
C TYR A 165 11.64 -12.89 -1.78
N LEU A 166 12.20 -14.09 -1.79
CA LEU A 166 11.91 -15.12 -2.80
C LEU A 166 10.64 -15.89 -2.44
N GLU A 167 10.42 -16.15 -1.16
CA GLU A 167 9.26 -16.88 -0.66
C GLU A 167 7.98 -16.03 -0.79
N TYR A 168 8.05 -14.73 -0.46
CA TYR A 168 6.92 -13.79 -0.53
C TYR A 168 7.00 -12.92 -1.78
N GLU A 169 6.85 -13.54 -2.95
CA GLU A 169 7.09 -12.90 -4.25
C GLU A 169 6.15 -11.71 -4.49
N ILE A 170 4.86 -11.87 -4.22
CA ILE A 170 3.85 -10.84 -4.51
C ILE A 170 3.97 -9.68 -3.51
N ALA A 171 4.26 -9.97 -2.24
CA ALA A 171 4.54 -8.93 -1.25
C ALA A 171 5.83 -8.15 -1.58
N THR A 172 6.83 -8.81 -2.13
CA THR A 172 8.07 -8.16 -2.62
C THR A 172 7.80 -7.23 -3.80
N LYS A 173 6.96 -7.65 -4.76
CA LYS A 173 6.49 -6.78 -5.87
C LYS A 173 5.77 -5.54 -5.33
N SER A 174 4.88 -5.76 -4.36
CA SER A 174 4.15 -4.67 -3.68
C SER A 174 5.10 -3.69 -2.99
N LEU A 175 6.12 -4.18 -2.27
CA LEU A 175 7.13 -3.35 -1.62
C LEU A 175 7.94 -2.53 -2.63
N CYS A 176 8.44 -3.16 -3.69
CA CYS A 176 9.22 -2.46 -4.72
C CYS A 176 8.39 -1.34 -5.37
N PHE A 177 7.12 -1.60 -5.67
CA PHE A 177 6.23 -0.59 -6.20
C PHE A 177 6.01 0.56 -5.20
N LEU A 178 5.78 0.25 -3.92
CA LEU A 178 5.54 1.25 -2.88
C LEU A 178 6.76 2.14 -2.65
N LEU A 179 7.98 1.57 -2.65
CA LEU A 179 9.23 2.32 -2.55
C LEU A 179 9.41 3.32 -3.70
N GLU A 180 9.18 2.87 -4.93
CA GLU A 180 9.26 3.73 -6.13
C GLU A 180 8.14 4.77 -6.15
N PHE A 181 6.95 4.42 -5.65
CA PHE A 181 5.85 5.37 -5.52
C PHE A 181 6.22 6.50 -4.56
N ILE A 182 6.72 6.18 -3.37
CA ILE A 182 7.17 7.17 -2.38
C ILE A 182 8.34 8.00 -2.94
N PHE A 183 9.30 7.35 -3.60
CA PHE A 183 10.43 8.04 -4.23
C PHE A 183 10.00 9.07 -5.27
N THR A 184 9.00 8.73 -6.08
CA THR A 184 8.47 9.64 -7.10
C THR A 184 7.79 10.87 -6.49
N HIS A 185 7.20 10.72 -5.31
CA HIS A 185 6.54 11.82 -4.60
C HIS A 185 7.54 12.64 -3.79
N ASN A 186 8.40 11.98 -3.03
CA ASN A 186 9.40 12.64 -2.21
C ASN A 186 10.63 11.73 -1.99
N PRO A 187 11.72 11.94 -2.77
CA PRO A 187 12.92 11.13 -2.67
C PRO A 187 13.57 11.09 -1.28
N TYR A 188 13.40 12.15 -0.49
CA TYR A 188 13.98 12.21 0.86
C TYR A 188 13.33 11.27 1.85
N LEU A 189 12.05 10.92 1.65
CA LEU A 189 11.34 10.01 2.55
C LEU A 189 11.91 8.59 2.46
N VAL A 190 12.29 8.16 1.26
CA VAL A 190 12.76 6.78 1.03
C VAL A 190 14.09 6.51 1.75
N SER A 191 14.95 7.51 1.92
CA SER A 191 16.23 7.37 2.62
C SER A 191 16.08 7.02 4.11
N LYS A 192 14.92 7.24 4.69
CA LYS A 192 14.60 6.97 6.10
C LYS A 192 13.92 5.62 6.31
N ILE A 193 13.49 4.96 5.23
CA ILE A 193 12.76 3.69 5.33
C ILE A 193 13.72 2.59 5.75
N THR A 194 13.34 1.88 6.80
CA THR A 194 14.09 0.72 7.30
C THR A 194 13.68 -0.54 6.54
N GLU A 195 14.55 -1.56 6.58
CA GLU A 195 14.26 -2.87 6.03
C GLU A 195 12.92 -3.40 6.54
N PRO A 196 12.10 -4.00 5.68
CA PRO A 196 10.78 -4.46 6.06
C PRO A 196 10.83 -5.61 7.07
N ILE A 197 9.90 -5.56 8.01
CA ILE A 197 9.63 -6.67 8.91
C ILE A 197 8.63 -7.58 8.20
N PHE A 198 8.98 -8.86 8.10
CA PHE A 198 8.07 -9.89 7.61
C PHE A 198 7.04 -10.19 8.70
N HIS A 199 5.80 -9.78 8.47
CA HIS A 199 4.76 -9.92 9.45
C HIS A 199 4.11 -11.30 9.33
N ASN A 200 4.36 -12.14 10.33
CA ASN A 200 3.68 -13.41 10.46
C ASN A 200 2.41 -13.19 11.28
N CYS A 201 1.26 -13.18 10.62
CA CYS A 201 -0.02 -12.87 11.27
C CYS A 201 -0.49 -13.94 12.27
N TYR A 202 0.20 -15.08 12.31
CA TYR A 202 -0.22 -16.22 13.16
C TYR A 202 0.16 -16.07 14.65
N ASP A 203 1.07 -15.15 14.97
CA ASP A 203 1.60 -15.02 16.34
C ASP A 203 0.72 -14.20 17.29
N LYS A 204 -0.31 -13.53 16.79
CA LYS A 204 -1.22 -12.70 17.59
C LYS A 204 -2.66 -12.90 17.15
N LEU A 205 -3.52 -13.20 18.11
CA LEU A 205 -4.96 -13.16 17.89
C LEU A 205 -5.39 -11.68 17.76
N VAL A 206 -5.55 -11.20 16.53
CA VAL A 206 -6.14 -9.89 16.26
C VAL A 206 -7.56 -10.14 15.77
N LEU A 207 -8.54 -9.63 16.50
CA LEU A 207 -9.94 -9.69 16.08
C LEU A 207 -10.17 -8.58 15.02
N ALA A 208 -10.72 -8.94 13.88
CA ALA A 208 -11.15 -7.98 12.88
C ALA A 208 -12.21 -7.03 13.46
N ASN A 209 -12.30 -5.79 12.96
CA ASN A 209 -13.29 -4.81 13.43
C ASN A 209 -14.72 -5.34 13.36
N HIS A 210 -15.04 -6.12 12.32
CA HIS A 210 -16.33 -6.77 12.17
C HIS A 210 -16.63 -7.74 13.35
N SER A 211 -15.65 -8.55 13.75
CA SER A 211 -15.78 -9.44 14.91
C SER A 211 -15.90 -8.66 16.21
N LEU A 212 -15.18 -7.56 16.37
CA LEU A 212 -15.29 -6.67 17.53
C LEU A 212 -16.67 -6.00 17.62
N MET A 213 -17.25 -5.60 16.46
CA MET A 213 -18.60 -5.06 16.39
C MET A 213 -19.64 -6.12 16.74
N GLN A 214 -19.52 -7.36 16.24
CA GLN A 214 -20.42 -8.46 16.56
C GLN A 214 -20.36 -8.84 18.04
N LEU A 215 -19.20 -8.74 18.67
CA LEU A 215 -19.01 -8.96 20.11
C LEU A 215 -19.40 -7.75 20.96
N ASN A 216 -19.93 -6.68 20.37
CA ASN A 216 -20.25 -5.40 21.03
C ASN A 216 -19.07 -4.77 21.80
N MET A 217 -17.84 -5.07 21.37
CA MET A 217 -16.63 -4.48 21.95
C MET A 217 -16.32 -3.09 21.37
N LEU A 218 -16.89 -2.77 20.20
CA LEU A 218 -16.84 -1.43 19.60
C LEU A 218 -18.26 -0.88 19.53
N SER A 219 -18.47 0.32 20.03
CA SER A 219 -19.74 1.04 19.87
C SER A 219 -19.81 1.61 18.44
N ASN A 220 -20.90 1.33 17.73
CA ASN A 220 -21.19 2.04 16.50
C ASN A 220 -21.38 3.53 16.83
N SER A 221 -20.53 4.38 16.25
CA SER A 221 -20.59 5.84 16.41
C SER A 221 -21.94 6.46 15.99
N ASP A 222 -22.76 5.71 15.25
CA ASP A 222 -24.09 6.14 14.80
C ASP A 222 -25.19 6.03 15.87
N ASN A 223 -24.97 5.30 16.97
CA ASN A 223 -25.96 5.14 18.04
C ASN A 223 -25.85 6.19 19.15
N GLN A 224 -24.81 7.02 19.17
CA GLN A 224 -24.69 8.09 20.20
C GLN A 224 -25.55 9.32 19.92
N LYS A 225 -26.23 9.43 18.77
CA LYS A 225 -27.15 10.54 18.43
C LYS A 225 -28.63 10.31 18.79
N LYS A 226 -28.96 9.21 19.45
CA LYS A 226 -30.36 8.89 19.78
C LYS A 226 -30.66 8.82 21.28
N ILE A 227 -29.78 9.29 22.15
CA ILE A 227 -30.08 9.42 23.58
C ILE A 227 -29.75 10.86 23.98
N ASN A 228 -30.68 11.75 23.66
CA ASN A 228 -30.93 13.01 24.34
C ASN A 228 -32.38 13.43 24.05
#